data_efe7f3dead947ce607a808110694b8e4
#
_entry.id   efe7f3dead947ce607a808110694b8e4
#
_cell.length_a   1.000
_cell.length_b   1.000
_cell.length_c   1.000
_cell.angle_alpha   90.00
_cell.angle_beta   90.00
_cell.angle_gamma   90.00
#
_symmetry.space_group_name_H-M   'P 1'
#
loop_
_entity.id
_entity.type
_entity.pdbx_description
1 polymer ?
#
loop_
_entity_poly.entity_id
_entity_poly.type
_entity_poly.pdbx_seq_one_letter_code
_entity_poly.pdbx_strand_id
1 'polypeptide(L)'
;MTPVTVIGAGLAGCECAWQLAGRGIPVRLIEMKPKKMTPAHVSENFAELVCSNSLRSDELTNAVGLLKEELRRLDSVVLASANHNRVAAGGALAVDREAFAREITERICAHPNITVERTEADAIPDGEVVIATGPLTSDAMAEQIQRLCPEFDLHFYDAVAPIVTLESVDMDSAFFASRYDKGTADYVNCPMNQAEYTAFVQELRNAKEAPIHGFDDGAVFEGCMPVEVMARRGEDTLRYGPLKPVGLRDPRTGRDNYAVVQLRRDNAEGTLYNIVGFQTHLTFGEQKRVFSMIPALRNAEFVRYGVMHRNTYLNSPQLLDRYYRLRKAPRIRFAGQMTGVEGYVESCASGALVGIETAAQLLGLPPVDFPQETAIGALSLYISGGSVGDFQPMNINFGIITPLDHRVRGKRNKNAEISARSLQILDGLKQKEVFHL
;
A
#
# COMPACT_ATOMS: atom_id res chain seq x y z
N MET A 1 -22.08 25.66 -4.16
CA MET A 1 -20.78 25.29 -4.78
C MET A 1 -20.98 24.02 -5.58
N THR A 2 -20.43 23.91 -6.78
CA THR A 2 -20.50 22.68 -7.58
C THR A 2 -19.71 21.57 -6.89
N PRO A 3 -20.23 20.34 -6.76
CA PRO A 3 -19.50 19.25 -6.12
C PRO A 3 -18.22 18.90 -6.86
N VAL A 4 -17.16 18.54 -6.12
CA VAL A 4 -15.97 17.90 -6.68
C VAL A 4 -16.30 16.44 -6.93
N THR A 5 -16.04 15.95 -8.15
CA THR A 5 -16.21 14.52 -8.44
C THR A 5 -14.93 13.76 -8.12
N VAL A 6 -15.03 12.79 -7.23
CA VAL A 6 -13.94 11.82 -6.92
C VAL A 6 -14.32 10.48 -7.53
N ILE A 7 -13.48 9.93 -8.41
CA ILE A 7 -13.71 8.65 -9.08
C ILE A 7 -12.82 7.58 -8.46
N GLY A 8 -13.44 6.57 -7.86
CA GLY A 8 -12.80 5.50 -7.12
C GLY A 8 -12.81 5.73 -5.60
N ALA A 9 -13.36 4.77 -4.85
CA ALA A 9 -13.40 4.77 -3.38
C ALA A 9 -12.35 3.81 -2.76
N GLY A 10 -11.15 3.78 -3.33
CA GLY A 10 -9.97 3.20 -2.70
C GLY A 10 -9.43 4.10 -1.58
N LEU A 11 -8.26 3.76 -1.03
CA LEU A 11 -7.62 4.53 0.06
C LEU A 11 -7.46 6.02 -0.30
N ALA A 12 -6.95 6.31 -1.50
CA ALA A 12 -6.73 7.68 -1.95
C ALA A 12 -8.03 8.46 -2.17
N GLY A 13 -9.03 7.82 -2.79
CA GLY A 13 -10.31 8.47 -3.05
C GLY A 13 -11.13 8.73 -1.79
N CYS A 14 -11.17 7.78 -0.86
CA CYS A 14 -11.80 7.98 0.45
C CYS A 14 -11.14 9.09 1.25
N GLU A 15 -9.81 9.10 1.28
CA GLU A 15 -9.06 10.15 1.98
C GLU A 15 -9.29 11.53 1.34
N CYS A 16 -9.23 11.62 0.01
CA CYS A 16 -9.50 12.86 -0.72
C CYS A 16 -10.92 13.38 -0.46
N ALA A 17 -11.93 12.51 -0.56
CA ALA A 17 -13.32 12.85 -0.28
C ALA A 17 -13.51 13.35 1.16
N TRP A 18 -12.87 12.70 2.13
CA TRP A 18 -12.89 13.07 3.54
C TRP A 18 -12.30 14.46 3.77
N GLN A 19 -11.12 14.72 3.20
CA GLN A 19 -10.42 16.01 3.35
C GLN A 19 -11.19 17.18 2.70
N LEU A 20 -11.83 16.93 1.56
CA LEU A 20 -12.72 17.90 0.90
C LEU A 20 -13.96 18.19 1.75
N ALA A 21 -14.66 17.13 2.12
CA ALA A 21 -15.94 17.22 2.82
C ALA A 21 -15.80 17.82 4.23
N GLY A 22 -14.72 17.53 4.94
CA GLY A 22 -14.38 18.12 6.24
C GLY A 22 -14.12 19.63 6.15
N ARG A 23 -13.82 20.15 4.95
CA ARG A 23 -13.65 21.59 4.67
C ARG A 23 -14.89 22.23 4.00
N GLY A 24 -16.04 21.58 4.14
CA GLY A 24 -17.31 22.09 3.63
C GLY A 24 -17.48 22.00 2.12
N ILE A 25 -16.59 21.35 1.39
CA ILE A 25 -16.71 21.16 -0.05
C ILE A 25 -17.63 19.96 -0.34
N PRO A 26 -18.73 20.13 -1.10
CA PRO A 26 -19.56 19.01 -1.52
C PRO A 26 -18.76 18.05 -2.43
N VAL A 27 -18.91 16.75 -2.18
CA VAL A 27 -18.22 15.69 -2.91
C VAL A 27 -19.24 14.72 -3.53
N ARG A 28 -19.01 14.39 -4.80
CA ARG A 28 -19.65 13.29 -5.50
C ARG A 28 -18.63 12.16 -5.65
N LEU A 29 -18.76 11.10 -4.84
CA LEU A 29 -17.87 9.96 -4.86
C LEU A 29 -18.46 8.84 -5.71
N ILE A 30 -17.78 8.47 -6.79
CA ILE A 30 -18.21 7.42 -7.71
C ILE A 30 -17.38 6.16 -7.47
N GLU A 31 -18.04 5.04 -7.20
CA GLU A 31 -17.40 3.75 -6.98
C GLU A 31 -18.09 2.65 -7.77
N MET A 32 -17.35 1.86 -8.52
CA MET A 32 -17.93 0.81 -9.37
C MET A 32 -18.43 -0.41 -8.60
N LYS A 33 -17.85 -0.68 -7.41
CA LYS A 33 -18.28 -1.79 -6.55
C LYS A 33 -19.64 -1.48 -5.90
N PRO A 34 -20.53 -2.46 -5.71
CA PRO A 34 -20.44 -3.86 -6.07
C PRO A 34 -20.85 -4.20 -7.51
N LYS A 35 -21.31 -3.24 -8.31
CA LYS A 35 -21.83 -3.52 -9.66
C LYS A 35 -20.76 -4.11 -10.59
N LYS A 36 -19.52 -3.67 -10.44
CA LYS A 36 -18.37 -4.20 -11.16
C LYS A 36 -17.22 -4.43 -10.17
N MET A 37 -16.77 -5.68 -10.08
CA MET A 37 -15.64 -6.07 -9.25
C MET A 37 -14.38 -6.17 -10.11
N THR A 38 -13.20 -5.94 -9.52
CA THR A 38 -11.93 -6.28 -10.16
C THR A 38 -11.50 -7.69 -9.74
N PRO A 39 -10.54 -8.31 -10.44
CA PRO A 39 -10.03 -9.62 -10.05
C PRO A 39 -9.42 -9.68 -8.63
N ALA A 40 -8.98 -8.55 -8.07
CA ALA A 40 -8.36 -8.48 -6.76
C ALA A 40 -9.35 -8.19 -5.61
N HIS A 41 -10.43 -7.48 -5.90
CA HIS A 41 -11.42 -7.09 -4.90
C HIS A 41 -12.44 -8.21 -4.65
N VAL A 42 -12.74 -8.45 -3.38
CA VAL A 42 -13.73 -9.45 -2.93
C VAL A 42 -14.81 -8.83 -2.04
N SER A 43 -14.60 -7.61 -1.55
CA SER A 43 -15.50 -6.89 -0.67
C SER A 43 -16.19 -5.73 -1.39
N GLU A 44 -17.46 -5.47 -1.03
CA GLU A 44 -18.21 -4.29 -1.49
C GLU A 44 -17.79 -3.00 -0.77
N ASN A 45 -17.02 -3.13 0.32
CA ASN A 45 -16.55 -2.02 1.12
C ASN A 45 -15.52 -1.17 0.36
N PHE A 46 -15.42 0.10 0.78
CA PHE A 46 -14.40 1.03 0.30
C PHE A 46 -13.03 0.69 0.91
N ALA A 47 -11.97 1.27 0.35
CA ALA A 47 -10.60 1.16 0.87
C ALA A 47 -10.15 -0.27 1.20
N GLU A 48 -10.62 -1.27 0.44
CA GLU A 48 -10.22 -2.67 0.61
C GLU A 48 -8.71 -2.85 0.41
N LEU A 49 -8.06 -3.50 1.38
CA LEU A 49 -6.64 -3.84 1.30
C LEU A 49 -6.46 -5.15 0.55
N VAL A 50 -6.11 -5.10 -0.72
CA VAL A 50 -6.09 -6.29 -1.60
C VAL A 50 -4.84 -7.16 -1.45
N CYS A 51 -3.66 -6.58 -1.22
CA CYS A 51 -2.39 -7.30 -1.18
C CYS A 51 -2.04 -7.81 0.23
N SER A 52 -2.08 -6.92 1.23
CA SER A 52 -1.62 -7.16 2.60
C SER A 52 -2.50 -6.40 3.57
N ASN A 53 -2.67 -6.91 4.80
CA ASN A 53 -3.34 -6.17 5.86
C ASN A 53 -2.40 -5.24 6.65
N SER A 54 -1.15 -5.11 6.23
CA SER A 54 -0.15 -4.29 6.91
C SER A 54 0.04 -2.95 6.22
N LEU A 55 0.00 -1.90 7.01
CA LEU A 55 0.43 -0.56 6.64
C LEU A 55 1.92 -0.33 6.99
N ARG A 56 2.70 -1.40 7.14
CA ARG A 56 4.14 -1.40 7.45
C ARG A 56 4.48 -0.81 8.82
N SER A 57 5.76 -0.49 9.05
CA SER A 57 6.27 0.00 10.35
C SER A 57 5.57 1.26 10.83
N ASP A 58 5.23 1.31 12.13
CA ASP A 58 4.62 2.46 12.80
C ASP A 58 5.66 3.33 13.57
N GLU A 59 6.94 2.94 13.54
CA GLU A 59 8.02 3.69 14.20
C GLU A 59 8.39 4.96 13.41
N LEU A 60 8.52 6.11 14.08
CA LEU A 60 8.93 7.38 13.49
C LEU A 60 10.34 7.36 12.87
N THR A 61 11.18 6.42 13.27
CA THR A 61 12.51 6.20 12.68
C THR A 61 12.47 5.49 11.32
N ASN A 62 11.27 5.13 10.85
CA ASN A 62 10.99 4.67 9.49
C ASN A 62 10.17 5.71 8.74
N ALA A 63 10.49 5.96 7.48
CA ALA A 63 9.83 7.00 6.69
C ALA A 63 8.31 6.79 6.55
N VAL A 64 7.85 5.54 6.44
CA VAL A 64 6.42 5.22 6.42
C VAL A 64 5.74 5.45 7.77
N GLY A 65 6.46 5.32 8.88
CA GLY A 65 5.95 5.69 10.21
C GLY A 65 5.79 7.19 10.34
N LEU A 66 6.76 7.97 9.84
CA LEU A 66 6.65 9.42 9.73
C LEU A 66 5.44 9.83 8.88
N LEU A 67 5.28 9.26 7.68
CA LEU A 67 4.16 9.58 6.79
C LEU A 67 2.80 9.29 7.45
N LYS A 68 2.69 8.19 8.22
CA LYS A 68 1.48 7.91 9.00
C LYS A 68 1.22 8.97 10.07
N GLU A 69 2.25 9.43 10.75
CA GLU A 69 2.09 10.47 11.78
C GLU A 69 1.69 11.81 11.16
N GLU A 70 2.25 12.15 10.00
CA GLU A 70 1.80 13.32 9.24
C GLU A 70 0.31 13.23 8.90
N LEU A 71 -0.15 12.06 8.41
CA LEU A 71 -1.56 11.81 8.10
C LEU A 71 -2.46 11.84 9.34
N ARG A 72 -2.01 11.31 10.50
CA ARG A 72 -2.76 11.42 11.76
C ARG A 72 -2.98 12.87 12.14
N ARG A 73 -1.97 13.72 12.00
CA ARG A 73 -2.07 15.16 12.28
C ARG A 73 -2.97 15.91 11.28
N LEU A 74 -3.20 15.34 10.11
CA LEU A 74 -4.12 15.87 9.10
C LEU A 74 -5.55 15.27 9.22
N ASP A 75 -5.87 14.61 10.32
CA ASP A 75 -7.18 14.02 10.62
C ASP A 75 -7.64 13.00 9.55
N SER A 76 -6.70 12.16 9.09
CA SER A 76 -6.93 11.11 8.09
C SER A 76 -7.99 10.10 8.56
N VAL A 77 -9.04 9.91 7.75
CA VAL A 77 -10.05 8.87 7.99
C VAL A 77 -9.44 7.47 7.91
N VAL A 78 -8.49 7.27 6.98
CA VAL A 78 -7.81 6.00 6.79
C VAL A 78 -6.97 5.63 8.00
N LEU A 79 -6.17 6.55 8.53
CA LEU A 79 -5.33 6.29 9.71
C LEU A 79 -6.16 6.19 11.01
N ALA A 80 -7.23 6.95 11.13
CA ALA A 80 -8.16 6.80 12.26
C ALA A 80 -8.75 5.39 12.29
N SER A 81 -9.30 4.92 11.15
CA SER A 81 -9.87 3.57 11.05
C SER A 81 -8.81 2.47 11.20
N ALA A 82 -7.58 2.70 10.71
CA ALA A 82 -6.48 1.75 10.91
C ALA A 82 -6.10 1.59 12.39
N ASN A 83 -6.10 2.68 13.15
CA ASN A 83 -5.80 2.62 14.58
C ASN A 83 -6.90 1.90 15.37
N HIS A 84 -8.20 2.09 15.02
CA HIS A 84 -9.32 1.41 15.68
C HIS A 84 -9.34 -0.10 15.41
N ASN A 85 -8.99 -0.50 14.19
CA ASN A 85 -9.05 -1.90 13.74
C ASN A 85 -7.67 -2.59 13.76
N ARG A 86 -6.77 -2.13 14.62
CA ARG A 86 -5.41 -2.66 14.74
C ARG A 86 -5.42 -4.11 15.21
N VAL A 87 -4.60 -4.94 14.56
CA VAL A 87 -4.27 -6.29 15.02
C VAL A 87 -2.79 -6.38 15.39
N ALA A 88 -2.46 -7.35 16.24
CA ALA A 88 -1.10 -7.55 16.71
C ALA A 88 -0.16 -7.92 15.56
N ALA A 89 0.91 -7.14 15.38
CA ALA A 89 1.92 -7.30 14.33
C ALA A 89 3.29 -6.70 14.71
N GLY A 90 3.70 -6.80 15.96
CA GLY A 90 4.97 -6.26 16.46
C GLY A 90 5.06 -4.74 16.24
N GLY A 91 6.11 -4.26 15.58
CA GLY A 91 6.32 -2.85 15.29
C GLY A 91 5.60 -2.33 14.03
N ALA A 92 4.75 -3.15 13.39
CA ALA A 92 3.96 -2.74 12.24
C ALA A 92 2.54 -2.32 12.65
N LEU A 93 1.92 -1.45 11.84
CA LEU A 93 0.48 -1.21 11.89
C LEU A 93 -0.19 -2.18 10.92
N ALA A 94 -0.76 -3.24 11.44
CA ALA A 94 -1.62 -4.15 10.69
C ALA A 94 -3.07 -4.04 11.19
N VAL A 95 -4.02 -4.36 10.33
CA VAL A 95 -5.45 -4.19 10.61
C VAL A 95 -6.24 -5.45 10.31
N ASP A 96 -7.38 -5.62 10.98
CA ASP A 96 -8.45 -6.46 10.48
C ASP A 96 -8.99 -5.83 9.19
N ARG A 97 -8.84 -6.53 8.07
CA ARG A 97 -9.15 -5.98 6.73
C ARG A 97 -10.60 -5.61 6.58
N GLU A 98 -11.48 -6.47 7.05
CA GLU A 98 -12.91 -6.31 6.86
C GLU A 98 -13.45 -5.19 7.75
N ALA A 99 -13.10 -5.20 9.03
CA ALA A 99 -13.51 -4.19 9.98
C ALA A 99 -12.98 -2.79 9.58
N PHE A 100 -11.74 -2.71 9.11
CA PHE A 100 -11.12 -1.49 8.60
C PHE A 100 -11.88 -0.91 7.40
N ALA A 101 -12.13 -1.74 6.38
CA ALA A 101 -12.83 -1.31 5.17
C ALA A 101 -14.28 -0.92 5.44
N ARG A 102 -14.96 -1.67 6.31
CA ARG A 102 -16.32 -1.38 6.75
C ARG A 102 -16.41 -0.03 7.48
N GLU A 103 -15.53 0.24 8.45
CA GLU A 103 -15.53 1.51 9.17
C GLU A 103 -15.30 2.71 8.25
N ILE A 104 -14.37 2.62 7.31
CA ILE A 104 -14.17 3.70 6.32
C ILE A 104 -15.43 3.89 5.48
N THR A 105 -16.05 2.80 5.03
CA THR A 105 -17.29 2.86 4.24
C THR A 105 -18.39 3.57 5.01
N GLU A 106 -18.62 3.19 6.26
CA GLU A 106 -19.62 3.80 7.13
C GLU A 106 -19.36 5.29 7.35
N ARG A 107 -18.13 5.69 7.67
CA ARG A 107 -17.75 7.10 7.88
C ARG A 107 -17.95 7.95 6.62
N ILE A 108 -17.53 7.45 5.45
CA ILE A 108 -17.70 8.14 4.18
C ILE A 108 -19.18 8.29 3.81
N CYS A 109 -19.96 7.21 3.94
CA CYS A 109 -21.40 7.23 3.62
C CYS A 109 -22.23 8.09 4.59
N ALA A 110 -21.78 8.23 5.84
CA ALA A 110 -22.47 9.05 6.86
C ALA A 110 -22.12 10.55 6.77
N HIS A 111 -21.08 10.94 5.98
CA HIS A 111 -20.64 12.32 5.94
C HIS A 111 -21.63 13.19 5.13
N PRO A 112 -22.19 14.30 5.71
CA PRO A 112 -23.25 15.07 5.08
C PRO A 112 -22.86 15.75 3.75
N ASN A 113 -21.57 16.00 3.54
CA ASN A 113 -21.05 16.64 2.32
C ASN A 113 -20.57 15.61 1.27
N ILE A 114 -20.77 14.29 1.48
CA ILE A 114 -20.39 13.26 0.52
C ILE A 114 -21.63 12.56 -0.02
N THR A 115 -21.83 12.62 -1.32
CA THR A 115 -22.84 11.82 -2.02
C THR A 115 -22.16 10.67 -2.73
N VAL A 116 -22.52 9.43 -2.38
CA VAL A 116 -21.94 8.22 -2.97
C VAL A 116 -22.81 7.72 -4.12
N GLU A 117 -22.16 7.46 -5.25
CA GLU A 117 -22.79 6.82 -6.41
C GLU A 117 -22.10 5.48 -6.69
N ARG A 118 -22.86 4.40 -6.56
CA ARG A 118 -22.39 3.03 -6.87
C ARG A 118 -22.58 2.74 -8.36
N THR A 119 -21.61 3.18 -9.18
CA THR A 119 -21.62 2.97 -10.63
C THR A 119 -20.20 3.02 -11.18
N GLU A 120 -19.97 2.38 -12.32
CA GLU A 120 -18.74 2.59 -13.09
C GLU A 120 -18.79 3.98 -13.75
N ALA A 121 -17.69 4.74 -13.64
CA ALA A 121 -17.50 5.95 -14.41
C ALA A 121 -16.93 5.57 -15.79
N ASP A 122 -17.66 5.86 -16.84
CA ASP A 122 -17.29 5.60 -18.24
C ASP A 122 -16.78 6.86 -18.97
N ALA A 123 -16.89 8.01 -18.31
CA ALA A 123 -16.40 9.29 -18.82
C ALA A 123 -15.84 10.15 -17.68
N ILE A 124 -14.94 11.08 -18.03
CA ILE A 124 -14.46 12.11 -17.11
C ILE A 124 -15.45 13.27 -17.13
N PRO A 125 -16.17 13.55 -16.03
CA PRO A 125 -17.19 14.59 -16.01
C PRO A 125 -16.60 16.01 -16.11
N ASP A 126 -17.48 16.98 -16.37
CA ASP A 126 -17.14 18.40 -16.27
C ASP A 126 -16.94 18.85 -14.82
N GLY A 127 -16.31 20.02 -14.62
CA GLY A 127 -15.98 20.57 -13.30
C GLY A 127 -14.67 20.04 -12.75
N GLU A 128 -14.50 20.13 -11.43
CA GLU A 128 -13.31 19.65 -10.72
C GLU A 128 -13.41 18.13 -10.51
N VAL A 129 -12.39 17.41 -10.96
CA VAL A 129 -12.38 15.94 -10.94
C VAL A 129 -11.08 15.43 -10.31
N VAL A 130 -11.21 14.44 -9.43
CA VAL A 130 -10.09 13.66 -8.90
C VAL A 130 -10.23 12.22 -9.35
N ILE A 131 -9.27 11.72 -10.13
CA ILE A 131 -9.20 10.32 -10.57
C ILE A 131 -8.36 9.56 -9.58
N ALA A 132 -8.99 8.71 -8.78
CA ALA A 132 -8.39 7.90 -7.71
C ALA A 132 -8.73 6.42 -7.86
N THR A 133 -8.86 5.96 -9.11
CA THR A 133 -9.29 4.60 -9.47
C THR A 133 -8.23 3.53 -9.18
N GLY A 134 -7.02 3.96 -8.82
CA GLY A 134 -5.94 3.06 -8.42
C GLY A 134 -5.34 2.24 -9.58
N PRO A 135 -4.55 1.21 -9.24
CA PRO A 135 -3.82 0.43 -10.25
C PRO A 135 -4.73 -0.49 -11.08
N LEU A 136 -5.93 -0.81 -10.56
CA LEU A 136 -6.91 -1.66 -11.22
C LEU A 136 -8.06 -0.84 -11.81
N THR A 137 -7.69 0.27 -12.44
CA THR A 137 -8.63 1.13 -13.20
C THR A 137 -9.38 0.31 -14.24
N SER A 138 -10.69 0.53 -14.36
CA SER A 138 -11.52 -0.16 -15.36
C SER A 138 -11.11 0.22 -16.78
N ASP A 139 -11.34 -0.69 -17.73
CA ASP A 139 -10.99 -0.46 -19.14
C ASP A 139 -11.65 0.83 -19.70
N ALA A 140 -12.91 1.08 -19.36
CA ALA A 140 -13.63 2.28 -19.80
C ALA A 140 -12.92 3.56 -19.29
N MET A 141 -12.53 3.61 -18.03
CA MET A 141 -11.82 4.77 -17.49
C MET A 141 -10.36 4.83 -17.98
N ALA A 142 -9.70 3.70 -18.16
CA ALA A 142 -8.35 3.66 -18.74
C ALA A 142 -8.31 4.24 -20.16
N GLU A 143 -9.30 3.93 -21.00
CA GLU A 143 -9.46 4.54 -22.32
C GLU A 143 -9.66 6.07 -22.25
N GLN A 144 -10.45 6.57 -21.29
CA GLN A 144 -10.63 8.02 -21.10
C GLN A 144 -9.31 8.69 -20.68
N ILE A 145 -8.57 8.06 -19.78
CA ILE A 145 -7.26 8.56 -19.33
C ILE A 145 -6.27 8.53 -20.50
N GLN A 146 -6.26 7.48 -21.31
CA GLN A 146 -5.38 7.37 -22.49
C GLN A 146 -5.68 8.44 -23.56
N ARG A 147 -6.97 8.73 -23.80
CA ARG A 147 -7.35 9.84 -24.72
C ARG A 147 -6.91 11.20 -24.17
N LEU A 148 -7.01 11.37 -22.86
CA LEU A 148 -6.56 12.58 -22.18
C LEU A 148 -5.01 12.65 -22.12
N CYS A 149 -4.31 11.54 -21.95
CA CYS A 149 -2.87 11.42 -21.83
C CYS A 149 -2.36 10.30 -22.75
N PRO A 150 -2.09 10.58 -24.05
CA PRO A 150 -1.60 9.57 -24.97
C PRO A 150 -0.28 8.89 -24.56
N GLU A 151 0.52 9.56 -23.72
CA GLU A 151 1.75 9.05 -23.11
C GLU A 151 1.48 8.10 -21.92
N PHE A 152 0.21 7.81 -21.65
CA PHE A 152 -0.25 6.91 -20.60
C PHE A 152 -0.15 5.45 -21.06
N ASP A 153 1.02 4.83 -20.93
CA ASP A 153 1.17 3.41 -21.24
C ASP A 153 2.25 2.73 -20.41
N LEU A 154 2.35 3.12 -19.14
CA LEU A 154 3.26 2.48 -18.22
C LEU A 154 2.50 1.46 -17.37
N HIS A 155 2.93 0.21 -17.43
CA HIS A 155 2.34 -0.88 -16.66
C HIS A 155 3.42 -1.58 -15.85
N PHE A 156 3.04 -2.03 -14.66
CA PHE A 156 3.82 -2.98 -13.89
C PHE A 156 2.91 -4.07 -13.33
N TYR A 157 3.50 -5.17 -12.93
CA TYR A 157 2.75 -6.28 -12.36
C TYR A 157 2.97 -6.34 -10.85
N ASP A 158 1.87 -6.54 -10.13
CA ASP A 158 1.84 -6.72 -8.68
C ASP A 158 1.20 -8.07 -8.35
N ALA A 159 1.70 -8.72 -7.33
CA ALA A 159 1.24 -10.03 -6.90
C ALA A 159 0.75 -10.01 -5.46
N VAL A 160 -0.30 -10.76 -5.19
CA VAL A 160 -0.91 -10.91 -3.87
C VAL A 160 -0.42 -12.18 -3.21
N ALA A 161 -0.15 -12.14 -1.90
CA ALA A 161 0.24 -13.30 -1.11
C ALA A 161 -0.98 -14.10 -0.61
N PRO A 162 -0.85 -15.44 -0.45
CA PRO A 162 -1.92 -16.28 0.04
C PRO A 162 -2.23 -16.09 1.52
N ILE A 163 -3.45 -16.48 1.92
CA ILE A 163 -3.93 -16.51 3.31
C ILE A 163 -4.31 -17.93 3.67
N VAL A 164 -3.87 -18.38 4.85
CA VAL A 164 -4.17 -19.71 5.42
C VAL A 164 -4.89 -19.60 6.76
N THR A 165 -5.63 -20.65 7.16
CA THR A 165 -6.20 -20.74 8.51
C THR A 165 -5.12 -21.16 9.51
N LEU A 166 -5.10 -20.57 10.71
CA LEU A 166 -4.15 -20.95 11.77
C LEU A 166 -4.37 -22.41 12.20
N GLU A 167 -5.61 -22.86 12.27
CA GLU A 167 -5.97 -24.22 12.67
C GLU A 167 -5.31 -25.29 11.79
N SER A 168 -5.07 -24.96 10.52
CA SER A 168 -4.43 -25.87 9.55
C SER A 168 -2.91 -25.85 9.58
N VAL A 169 -2.30 -24.91 10.34
CA VAL A 169 -0.84 -24.81 10.48
C VAL A 169 -0.36 -25.84 11.52
N ASP A 170 0.63 -26.63 11.14
CA ASP A 170 1.28 -27.58 12.07
C ASP A 170 2.15 -26.81 13.08
N MET A 171 1.61 -26.56 14.27
CA MET A 171 2.29 -25.82 15.33
C MET A 171 3.42 -26.62 16.01
N ASP A 172 3.51 -27.92 15.81
CA ASP A 172 4.66 -28.73 16.25
C ASP A 172 5.90 -28.40 15.40
N SER A 173 5.68 -27.99 14.15
CA SER A 173 6.69 -27.56 13.19
C SER A 173 6.87 -26.04 13.12
N ALA A 174 6.13 -25.25 13.93
CA ALA A 174 6.18 -23.80 13.94
C ALA A 174 6.33 -23.24 15.36
N PHE A 175 6.59 -21.94 15.49
CA PHE A 175 6.67 -21.26 16.79
C PHE A 175 6.27 -19.78 16.66
N PHE A 176 5.75 -19.23 17.76
CA PHE A 176 5.47 -17.80 17.84
C PHE A 176 6.74 -17.03 18.26
N ALA A 177 7.10 -16.02 17.50
CA ALA A 177 8.18 -15.08 17.86
C ALA A 177 8.06 -13.79 17.05
N SER A 178 8.68 -12.72 17.55
CA SER A 178 8.96 -11.51 16.79
C SER A 178 10.45 -11.39 16.49
N ARG A 179 10.79 -10.78 15.36
CA ARG A 179 12.19 -10.64 14.94
C ARG A 179 12.96 -9.72 15.89
N TYR A 180 14.09 -10.22 16.42
CA TYR A 180 14.92 -9.54 17.42
C TYR A 180 14.19 -9.26 18.75
N ASP A 181 13.20 -10.07 19.09
CA ASP A 181 12.35 -9.93 20.28
C ASP A 181 11.72 -8.51 20.42
N LYS A 182 11.43 -7.88 19.28
CA LYS A 182 10.81 -6.56 19.23
C LYS A 182 9.29 -6.67 19.33
N GLY A 183 8.74 -6.11 20.38
CA GLY A 183 7.29 -6.16 20.64
C GLY A 183 6.83 -7.54 21.12
N THR A 184 5.60 -7.89 20.79
CA THR A 184 4.98 -9.17 21.13
C THR A 184 5.28 -10.26 20.10
N ALA A 185 5.23 -11.53 20.50
CA ALA A 185 5.49 -12.69 19.63
C ALA A 185 4.29 -12.99 18.72
N ASP A 186 3.99 -12.07 17.79
CA ASP A 186 2.75 -12.07 17.02
C ASP A 186 2.83 -12.84 15.69
N TYR A 187 4.03 -13.20 15.26
CA TYR A 187 4.23 -13.94 14.01
C TYR A 187 4.38 -15.43 14.28
N VAL A 188 3.69 -16.25 13.48
CA VAL A 188 3.99 -17.68 13.39
C VAL A 188 5.18 -17.85 12.46
N ASN A 189 6.23 -18.51 12.94
CA ASN A 189 7.47 -18.75 12.22
C ASN A 189 7.56 -20.22 11.84
N CYS A 190 7.68 -20.50 10.55
CA CYS A 190 7.74 -21.82 9.96
C CYS A 190 9.17 -22.11 9.49
N PRO A 191 9.99 -22.77 10.30
CA PRO A 191 11.39 -23.04 9.98
C PRO A 191 11.53 -24.13 8.92
N MET A 192 12.62 -24.05 8.17
CA MET A 192 13.10 -25.10 7.26
C MET A 192 14.57 -25.35 7.51
N ASN A 193 14.99 -26.62 7.45
CA ASN A 193 16.39 -27.00 7.36
C ASN A 193 16.92 -26.81 5.91
N GLN A 194 18.21 -27.04 5.69
CA GLN A 194 18.83 -26.84 4.38
C GLN A 194 18.24 -27.73 3.29
N ALA A 195 17.99 -29.00 3.58
CA ALA A 195 17.45 -29.94 2.60
C ALA A 195 16.00 -29.57 2.20
N GLU A 196 15.18 -29.21 3.17
CA GLU A 196 13.78 -28.75 2.96
C GLU A 196 13.75 -27.47 2.13
N TYR A 197 14.62 -26.50 2.46
CA TYR A 197 14.73 -25.25 1.72
C TYR A 197 15.17 -25.48 0.27
N THR A 198 16.24 -26.28 0.06
CA THR A 198 16.75 -26.55 -1.30
C THR A 198 15.69 -27.25 -2.15
N ALA A 199 14.99 -28.24 -1.62
CA ALA A 199 13.91 -28.92 -2.30
C ALA A 199 12.75 -27.95 -2.63
N PHE A 200 12.36 -27.10 -1.66
CA PHE A 200 11.32 -26.09 -1.85
C PHE A 200 11.67 -25.09 -2.95
N VAL A 201 12.90 -24.52 -2.94
CA VAL A 201 13.35 -23.57 -3.95
C VAL A 201 13.40 -24.19 -5.34
N GLN A 202 13.85 -25.45 -5.43
CA GLN A 202 13.88 -26.17 -6.70
C GLN A 202 12.47 -26.37 -7.29
N GLU A 203 11.51 -26.81 -6.49
CA GLU A 203 10.13 -26.98 -6.90
C GLU A 203 9.46 -25.64 -7.22
N LEU A 204 9.75 -24.60 -6.45
CA LEU A 204 9.23 -23.25 -6.68
C LEU A 204 9.70 -22.68 -8.04
N ARG A 205 10.96 -22.92 -8.43
CA ARG A 205 11.52 -22.50 -9.72
C ARG A 205 10.87 -23.18 -10.92
N ASN A 206 10.44 -24.43 -10.72
CA ASN A 206 9.88 -25.28 -11.78
C ASN A 206 8.35 -25.29 -11.78
N ALA A 207 7.72 -24.59 -10.84
CA ALA A 207 6.28 -24.56 -10.68
C ALA A 207 5.60 -23.87 -11.86
N LYS A 208 4.39 -24.35 -12.20
CA LYS A 208 3.61 -23.80 -13.31
C LYS A 208 2.96 -22.48 -12.92
N GLU A 209 3.22 -21.47 -13.71
CA GLU A 209 2.65 -20.13 -13.58
C GLU A 209 1.30 -20.00 -14.27
N ALA A 210 0.44 -19.12 -13.76
CA ALA A 210 -0.81 -18.77 -14.43
C ALA A 210 -0.48 -17.92 -15.68
N PRO A 211 -1.18 -18.14 -16.81
CA PRO A 211 -0.94 -17.35 -18.01
C PRO A 211 -1.33 -15.87 -17.77
N ILE A 212 -0.41 -14.97 -18.04
CA ILE A 212 -0.65 -13.53 -18.00
C ILE A 212 -0.38 -12.97 -19.39
N HIS A 213 -1.39 -12.38 -20.02
CA HIS A 213 -1.24 -11.78 -21.33
C HIS A 213 -0.34 -10.52 -21.23
N GLY A 214 0.75 -10.51 -22.04
CA GLY A 214 1.67 -9.40 -22.13
C GLY A 214 2.63 -9.26 -20.94
N PHE A 215 2.86 -10.34 -20.18
CA PHE A 215 3.82 -10.36 -19.09
C PHE A 215 5.26 -10.29 -19.62
N ASP A 216 6.02 -9.32 -19.10
CA ASP A 216 7.47 -9.22 -19.26
C ASP A 216 8.10 -9.24 -17.86
N ASP A 217 9.02 -10.16 -17.62
CA ASP A 217 9.72 -10.32 -16.33
C ASP A 217 10.42 -9.02 -15.86
N GLY A 218 10.74 -8.11 -16.79
CA GLY A 218 11.32 -6.80 -16.49
C GLY A 218 10.34 -5.77 -15.92
N ALA A 219 9.03 -6.03 -16.02
CA ALA A 219 7.98 -5.08 -15.62
C ALA A 219 7.42 -5.32 -14.20
N VAL A 220 8.08 -6.14 -13.37
CA VAL A 220 7.64 -6.43 -11.99
C VAL A 220 8.23 -5.41 -11.02
N PHE A 221 7.39 -4.81 -10.18
CA PHE A 221 7.85 -3.93 -9.13
C PHE A 221 8.64 -4.70 -8.05
N GLU A 222 9.86 -4.21 -7.73
CA GLU A 222 10.78 -4.89 -6.79
C GLU A 222 10.15 -5.17 -5.40
N GLY A 223 9.30 -4.27 -4.91
CA GLY A 223 8.65 -4.41 -3.61
C GLY A 223 7.55 -5.48 -3.53
N CYS A 224 7.02 -5.90 -4.69
CA CYS A 224 5.94 -6.89 -4.81
C CYS A 224 6.34 -8.06 -5.73
N MET A 225 7.65 -8.29 -5.84
CA MET A 225 8.18 -9.36 -6.70
C MET A 225 7.66 -10.73 -6.28
N PRO A 226 7.15 -11.54 -7.23
CA PRO A 226 6.72 -12.89 -6.94
C PRO A 226 7.84 -13.76 -6.37
N VAL A 227 7.48 -14.62 -5.43
CA VAL A 227 8.44 -15.47 -4.72
C VAL A 227 9.19 -16.42 -5.65
N GLU A 228 8.53 -16.93 -6.71
CA GLU A 228 9.15 -17.75 -7.75
C GLU A 228 10.13 -16.97 -8.62
N VAL A 229 9.87 -15.70 -8.91
CA VAL A 229 10.78 -14.82 -9.64
C VAL A 229 12.02 -14.52 -8.79
N MET A 230 11.84 -14.23 -7.50
CA MET A 230 12.97 -14.10 -6.56
C MET A 230 13.80 -15.38 -6.49
N ALA A 231 13.16 -16.55 -6.44
CA ALA A 231 13.87 -17.85 -6.40
C ALA A 231 14.75 -18.08 -7.62
N ARG A 232 14.36 -17.61 -8.83
CA ARG A 232 15.15 -17.72 -10.06
C ARG A 232 16.38 -16.85 -10.07
N ARG A 233 16.39 -15.72 -9.33
CA ARG A 233 17.55 -14.80 -9.25
C ARG A 233 18.76 -15.41 -8.55
N GLY A 234 18.57 -16.43 -7.71
CA GLY A 234 19.65 -17.13 -7.01
C GLY A 234 19.15 -18.08 -5.95
N GLU A 235 19.95 -19.10 -5.62
CA GLU A 235 19.57 -20.13 -4.65
C GLU A 235 19.32 -19.55 -3.26
N ASP A 236 20.13 -18.59 -2.85
CA ASP A 236 20.03 -17.95 -1.53
C ASP A 236 19.20 -16.67 -1.51
N THR A 237 18.66 -16.22 -2.64
CA THR A 237 17.92 -14.95 -2.71
C THR A 237 16.79 -14.87 -1.67
N LEU A 238 16.02 -15.93 -1.51
CA LEU A 238 14.93 -15.97 -0.54
C LEU A 238 15.43 -15.93 0.91
N ARG A 239 16.59 -16.53 1.21
CA ARG A 239 17.21 -16.51 2.56
C ARG A 239 17.74 -15.14 2.96
N TYR A 240 18.08 -14.29 2.01
CA TYR A 240 18.46 -12.89 2.26
C TYR A 240 17.25 -11.94 2.14
N GLY A 241 16.11 -12.45 1.67
CA GLY A 241 14.85 -11.76 1.49
C GLY A 241 13.74 -12.23 2.45
N PRO A 242 12.60 -12.69 1.92
CA PRO A 242 11.42 -13.02 2.73
C PRO A 242 11.59 -14.18 3.70
N LEU A 243 12.50 -15.12 3.42
CA LEU A 243 12.74 -16.29 4.26
C LEU A 243 13.98 -16.13 5.17
N LYS A 244 14.39 -14.91 5.42
CA LYS A 244 15.58 -14.61 6.24
C LYS A 244 15.42 -15.15 7.68
N PRO A 245 16.33 -16.01 8.17
CA PRO A 245 16.23 -16.59 9.52
C PRO A 245 16.74 -15.66 10.63
N VAL A 246 17.60 -14.70 10.30
CA VAL A 246 18.32 -13.86 11.27
C VAL A 246 17.36 -13.11 12.20
N GLY A 247 17.62 -13.22 13.51
CA GLY A 247 16.81 -12.60 14.56
C GLY A 247 15.55 -13.40 14.95
N LEU A 248 15.44 -14.65 14.49
CA LEU A 248 14.34 -15.57 14.81
C LEU A 248 14.94 -16.88 15.33
N ARG A 249 15.18 -16.95 16.65
CA ARG A 249 15.62 -18.18 17.30
C ARG A 249 14.43 -19.09 17.57
N ASP A 250 14.59 -20.37 17.25
CA ASP A 250 13.60 -21.37 17.61
C ASP A 250 13.65 -21.60 19.13
N PRO A 251 12.60 -21.30 19.90
CA PRO A 251 12.60 -21.45 21.36
C PRO A 251 12.76 -22.91 21.81
N ARG A 252 12.45 -23.87 20.94
CA ARG A 252 12.57 -25.32 21.25
C ARG A 252 14.01 -25.81 21.19
N THR A 253 14.82 -25.23 20.30
CA THR A 253 16.20 -25.65 20.07
C THR A 253 17.23 -24.62 20.52
N GLY A 254 16.85 -23.37 20.69
CA GLY A 254 17.73 -22.22 20.97
C GLY A 254 18.68 -21.88 19.83
N ARG A 255 18.46 -22.44 18.63
CA ARG A 255 19.31 -22.25 17.44
C ARG A 255 18.62 -21.46 16.35
N ASP A 256 19.42 -20.85 15.50
CA ASP A 256 18.93 -20.25 14.24
C ASP A 256 18.63 -21.37 13.25
N ASN A 257 17.56 -21.20 12.47
CA ASN A 257 17.16 -22.11 11.40
C ASN A 257 17.86 -21.74 10.08
N TYR A 258 17.84 -22.63 9.10
CA TYR A 258 18.42 -22.34 7.78
C TYR A 258 17.60 -21.30 7.01
N ALA A 259 16.28 -21.42 7.03
CA ALA A 259 15.32 -20.46 6.47
C ALA A 259 14.06 -20.44 7.34
N VAL A 260 13.31 -19.34 7.33
CA VAL A 260 12.07 -19.20 8.10
C VAL A 260 11.03 -18.46 7.28
N VAL A 261 9.88 -19.08 7.04
CA VAL A 261 8.69 -18.42 6.51
C VAL A 261 7.90 -17.81 7.68
N GLN A 262 7.48 -16.57 7.55
CA GLN A 262 6.67 -15.90 8.57
C GLN A 262 5.22 -15.79 8.13
N LEU A 263 4.31 -16.12 9.04
CA LEU A 263 2.88 -15.88 8.87
C LEU A 263 2.49 -14.72 9.77
N ARG A 264 1.74 -13.76 9.24
CA ARG A 264 1.23 -12.61 9.98
C ARG A 264 -0.29 -12.69 10.10
N ARG A 265 -0.79 -12.40 11.30
CA ARG A 265 -2.22 -12.33 11.58
C ARG A 265 -2.93 -11.40 10.58
N ASP A 266 -4.04 -11.86 10.00
CA ASP A 266 -4.81 -11.15 8.97
C ASP A 266 -6.17 -10.62 9.48
N ASN A 267 -6.69 -11.16 10.58
CA ASN A 267 -7.94 -10.74 11.23
C ASN A 267 -7.79 -10.58 12.75
N ALA A 268 -8.75 -9.91 13.39
CA ALA A 268 -8.73 -9.63 14.83
C ALA A 268 -8.81 -10.90 15.68
N GLU A 269 -9.56 -11.91 15.25
CA GLU A 269 -9.73 -13.19 15.95
C GLU A 269 -8.46 -14.03 15.95
N GLY A 270 -7.49 -13.73 15.07
CA GLY A 270 -6.25 -14.50 14.92
C GLY A 270 -6.45 -15.88 14.33
N THR A 271 -7.49 -16.06 13.53
CA THR A 271 -7.82 -17.33 12.85
C THR A 271 -7.23 -17.40 11.44
N LEU A 272 -6.94 -16.26 10.81
CA LEU A 272 -6.40 -16.12 9.46
C LEU A 272 -5.00 -15.52 9.47
N TYR A 273 -4.11 -16.08 8.65
CA TYR A 273 -2.71 -15.66 8.56
C TYR A 273 -2.25 -15.51 7.12
N ASN A 274 -1.65 -14.36 6.81
CA ASN A 274 -1.02 -14.05 5.53
C ASN A 274 0.40 -14.62 5.49
N ILE A 275 0.79 -15.29 4.41
CA ILE A 275 2.16 -15.79 4.21
C ILE A 275 3.02 -14.62 3.73
N VAL A 276 3.89 -14.12 4.60
CA VAL A 276 4.66 -12.89 4.36
C VAL A 276 5.69 -13.11 3.26
N GLY A 277 5.68 -12.25 2.24
CA GLY A 277 6.64 -12.30 1.13
C GLY A 277 6.39 -13.39 0.10
N PHE A 278 5.19 -14.00 0.11
CA PHE A 278 4.75 -15.03 -0.84
C PHE A 278 3.77 -14.48 -1.89
N GLN A 279 3.98 -13.25 -2.33
CA GLN A 279 3.35 -12.77 -3.54
C GLN A 279 3.68 -13.74 -4.68
N THR A 280 2.70 -14.13 -5.48
CA THR A 280 2.90 -15.18 -6.48
C THR A 280 1.89 -15.11 -7.62
N HIS A 281 2.31 -15.56 -8.82
CA HIS A 281 1.41 -15.83 -9.94
C HIS A 281 1.37 -17.31 -10.33
N LEU A 282 1.83 -18.20 -9.46
CA LEU A 282 1.66 -19.63 -9.64
C LEU A 282 0.18 -20.00 -9.78
N THR A 283 -0.13 -21.03 -10.55
CA THR A 283 -1.48 -21.59 -10.56
C THR A 283 -1.89 -22.06 -9.15
N PHE A 284 -3.18 -22.01 -8.81
CA PHE A 284 -3.66 -22.39 -7.47
C PHE A 284 -3.24 -23.80 -7.06
N GLY A 285 -3.21 -24.74 -8.01
CA GLY A 285 -2.73 -26.10 -7.76
C GLY A 285 -1.25 -26.15 -7.39
N GLU A 286 -0.41 -25.33 -8.06
CA GLU A 286 1.01 -25.23 -7.75
C GLU A 286 1.27 -24.51 -6.43
N GLN A 287 0.51 -23.46 -6.12
CA GLN A 287 0.62 -22.82 -4.81
C GLN A 287 0.37 -23.81 -3.69
N LYS A 288 -0.72 -24.59 -3.78
CA LYS A 288 -1.01 -25.62 -2.80
C LYS A 288 0.12 -26.67 -2.73
N ARG A 289 0.56 -27.19 -3.88
CA ARG A 289 1.60 -28.23 -3.96
C ARG A 289 2.93 -27.74 -3.38
N VAL A 290 3.42 -26.60 -3.85
CA VAL A 290 4.75 -26.11 -3.50
C VAL A 290 4.80 -25.54 -2.08
N PHE A 291 3.80 -24.75 -1.68
CA PHE A 291 3.82 -24.15 -0.34
C PHE A 291 3.56 -25.18 0.77
N SER A 292 2.89 -26.30 0.45
CA SER A 292 2.77 -27.44 1.39
C SER A 292 4.06 -28.21 1.61
N MET A 293 5.14 -27.92 0.88
CA MET A 293 6.48 -28.47 1.15
C MET A 293 7.13 -27.84 2.39
N ILE A 294 6.66 -26.68 2.82
CA ILE A 294 7.06 -26.04 4.08
C ILE A 294 6.49 -26.88 5.22
N PRO A 295 7.28 -27.46 6.13
CA PRO A 295 6.80 -28.43 7.12
C PRO A 295 5.54 -28.00 7.88
N ALA A 296 5.53 -26.76 8.37
CA ALA A 296 4.37 -26.22 9.09
C ALA A 296 3.12 -25.99 8.22
N LEU A 297 3.26 -25.93 6.89
CA LEU A 297 2.16 -25.68 5.95
C LEU A 297 1.74 -26.95 5.20
N ARG A 298 2.24 -28.13 5.58
CA ARG A 298 1.96 -29.38 4.88
C ARG A 298 0.48 -29.65 4.66
N ASN A 299 -0.33 -29.31 5.64
CA ASN A 299 -1.79 -29.51 5.63
C ASN A 299 -2.54 -28.16 5.59
N ALA A 300 -1.87 -27.08 5.21
CA ALA A 300 -2.45 -25.75 5.25
C ALA A 300 -3.69 -25.63 4.37
N GLU A 301 -4.74 -25.03 4.93
CA GLU A 301 -5.96 -24.69 4.24
C GLU A 301 -5.87 -23.24 3.76
N PHE A 302 -5.84 -23.08 2.43
CA PHE A 302 -5.77 -21.77 1.78
C PHE A 302 -7.18 -21.20 1.62
N VAL A 303 -7.50 -20.16 2.37
CA VAL A 303 -8.77 -19.42 2.24
C VAL A 303 -8.69 -18.37 1.13
N ARG A 304 -7.47 -17.97 0.76
CA ARG A 304 -7.19 -17.11 -0.39
C ARG A 304 -5.88 -17.54 -1.03
N TYR A 305 -5.91 -17.69 -2.36
CA TYR A 305 -4.70 -17.90 -3.15
C TYR A 305 -4.07 -16.59 -3.58
N GLY A 306 -2.77 -16.60 -3.82
CA GLY A 306 -2.07 -15.50 -4.46
C GLY A 306 -2.49 -15.35 -5.91
N VAL A 307 -2.55 -14.12 -6.38
CA VAL A 307 -2.84 -13.76 -7.78
C VAL A 307 -1.97 -12.59 -8.20
N MET A 308 -1.67 -12.51 -9.50
CA MET A 308 -0.96 -11.38 -10.07
C MET A 308 -1.93 -10.47 -10.83
N HIS A 309 -1.72 -9.17 -10.74
CA HIS A 309 -2.50 -8.16 -11.43
C HIS A 309 -1.60 -7.25 -12.25
N ARG A 310 -2.08 -6.85 -13.41
CA ARG A 310 -1.47 -5.77 -14.18
C ARG A 310 -1.90 -4.45 -13.58
N ASN A 311 -0.94 -3.69 -13.08
CA ASN A 311 -1.15 -2.36 -12.53
C ASN A 311 -0.82 -1.31 -13.60
N THR A 312 -1.57 -0.22 -13.55
CA THR A 312 -1.39 0.91 -14.45
C THR A 312 -0.91 2.12 -13.67
N TYR A 313 0.10 2.85 -14.16
CA TYR A 313 0.55 4.09 -13.56
C TYR A 313 0.88 5.14 -14.63
N LEU A 314 0.92 6.41 -14.21
CA LEU A 314 1.21 7.56 -15.05
C LEU A 314 2.73 7.83 -15.08
N ASN A 315 3.24 8.32 -16.19
CA ASN A 315 4.53 9.01 -16.18
C ASN A 315 4.34 10.41 -15.56
N SER A 316 4.10 10.41 -14.24
CA SER A 316 3.66 11.57 -13.48
C SER A 316 4.60 12.78 -13.58
N PRO A 317 5.95 12.64 -13.62
CA PRO A 317 6.84 13.79 -13.77
C PRO A 317 6.59 14.64 -15.02
N GLN A 318 6.12 14.00 -16.10
CA GLN A 318 5.79 14.70 -17.34
C GLN A 318 4.37 15.27 -17.33
N LEU A 319 3.44 14.61 -16.63
CA LEU A 319 2.01 14.87 -16.71
C LEU A 319 1.49 15.73 -15.58
N LEU A 320 2.01 15.57 -14.35
CA LEU A 320 1.46 16.16 -13.14
C LEU A 320 2.36 17.27 -12.56
N ASP A 321 1.73 18.24 -11.93
CA ASP A 321 2.42 19.16 -11.03
C ASP A 321 2.48 18.62 -9.59
N ARG A 322 3.15 19.35 -8.67
CA ARG A 322 3.31 18.96 -7.26
C ARG A 322 1.99 18.85 -6.48
N TYR A 323 0.89 19.38 -7.01
CA TYR A 323 -0.45 19.28 -6.45
C TYR A 323 -1.26 18.16 -7.11
N TYR A 324 -0.59 17.27 -7.86
CA TYR A 324 -1.19 16.17 -8.60
C TYR A 324 -2.18 16.60 -9.69
N ARG A 325 -2.17 17.89 -10.11
CA ARG A 325 -2.98 18.41 -11.19
C ARG A 325 -2.37 18.04 -12.53
N LEU A 326 -3.21 17.63 -13.45
CA LEU A 326 -2.80 17.42 -14.83
C LEU A 326 -2.39 18.76 -15.45
N ARG A 327 -1.13 18.92 -15.84
CA ARG A 327 -0.57 20.20 -16.35
C ARG A 327 -1.38 20.81 -17.48
N LYS A 328 -1.88 19.97 -18.43
CA LYS A 328 -2.68 20.42 -19.57
C LYS A 328 -4.16 20.66 -19.28
N ALA A 329 -4.67 20.15 -18.16
CA ALA A 329 -6.05 20.30 -17.73
C ALA A 329 -6.13 20.37 -16.20
N PRO A 330 -5.77 21.50 -15.55
CA PRO A 330 -5.62 21.60 -14.08
C PRO A 330 -6.88 21.33 -13.26
N ARG A 331 -8.08 21.32 -13.90
CA ARG A 331 -9.33 20.88 -13.27
C ARG A 331 -9.36 19.39 -12.97
N ILE A 332 -8.45 18.60 -13.57
CA ILE A 332 -8.32 17.15 -13.37
C ILE A 332 -7.10 16.89 -12.54
N ARG A 333 -7.29 16.13 -11.48
CA ARG A 333 -6.23 15.65 -10.58
C ARG A 333 -6.21 14.13 -10.55
N PHE A 334 -5.07 13.60 -10.21
CA PHE A 334 -4.90 12.17 -9.97
C PHE A 334 -4.48 11.94 -8.53
N ALA A 335 -4.88 10.80 -7.95
CA ALA A 335 -4.43 10.39 -6.61
C ALA A 335 -4.24 8.88 -6.53
N GLY A 336 -3.41 8.45 -5.59
CA GLY A 336 -3.15 7.05 -5.32
C GLY A 336 -2.02 6.46 -6.16
N GLN A 337 -1.92 5.15 -6.11
CA GLN A 337 -0.81 4.37 -6.67
C GLN A 337 -0.59 4.63 -8.17
N MET A 338 -1.64 4.92 -8.93
CA MET A 338 -1.54 5.24 -10.34
C MET A 338 -0.66 6.48 -10.64
N THR A 339 -0.39 7.32 -9.65
CA THR A 339 0.52 8.48 -9.78
C THR A 339 2.01 8.12 -9.57
N GLY A 340 2.32 6.85 -9.31
CA GLY A 340 3.68 6.38 -9.01
C GLY A 340 4.09 6.52 -7.55
N VAL A 341 3.16 6.87 -6.65
CA VAL A 341 3.36 6.66 -5.21
C VAL A 341 3.03 5.22 -4.88
N GLU A 342 4.02 4.44 -4.45
CA GLU A 342 3.84 3.01 -4.21
C GLU A 342 3.51 2.74 -2.73
N GLY A 343 2.40 2.04 -2.47
CA GLY A 343 1.96 1.61 -1.15
C GLY A 343 0.66 2.26 -0.67
N TYR A 344 0.04 1.62 0.32
CA TYR A 344 -1.25 2.02 0.88
C TYR A 344 -1.21 3.40 1.56
N VAL A 345 -0.16 3.63 2.37
CA VAL A 345 0.00 4.89 3.12
C VAL A 345 0.35 6.04 2.18
N GLU A 346 1.18 5.78 1.18
CA GLU A 346 1.54 6.73 0.13
C GLU A 346 0.33 7.12 -0.72
N SER A 347 -0.50 6.13 -1.07
CA SER A 347 -1.77 6.36 -1.78
C SER A 347 -2.72 7.23 -0.96
N CYS A 348 -2.86 6.93 0.34
CA CYS A 348 -3.62 7.75 1.27
C CYS A 348 -3.08 9.19 1.33
N ALA A 349 -1.76 9.36 1.45
CA ALA A 349 -1.10 10.67 1.53
C ALA A 349 -1.33 11.52 0.28
N SER A 350 -1.29 10.91 -0.90
CA SER A 350 -1.61 11.61 -2.14
C SER A 350 -3.07 12.09 -2.16
N GLY A 351 -4.01 11.25 -1.68
CA GLY A 351 -5.42 11.62 -1.54
C GLY A 351 -5.62 12.77 -0.56
N ALA A 352 -4.93 12.75 0.58
CA ALA A 352 -4.97 13.83 1.57
C ALA A 352 -4.48 15.16 0.98
N LEU A 353 -3.31 15.16 0.34
CA LEU A 353 -2.76 16.36 -0.30
C LEU A 353 -3.72 16.91 -1.36
N VAL A 354 -4.21 16.04 -2.27
CA VAL A 354 -5.14 16.44 -3.33
C VAL A 354 -6.43 17.03 -2.76
N GLY A 355 -7.00 16.42 -1.72
CA GLY A 355 -8.21 16.92 -1.06
C GLY A 355 -8.00 18.30 -0.42
N ILE A 356 -6.93 18.47 0.36
CA ILE A 356 -6.58 19.73 1.03
C ILE A 356 -6.33 20.85 0.01
N GLU A 357 -5.51 20.59 -1.02
CA GLU A 357 -5.17 21.58 -2.04
C GLU A 357 -6.36 21.96 -2.93
N THR A 358 -7.21 21.00 -3.25
CA THR A 358 -8.43 21.27 -4.00
C THR A 358 -9.39 22.14 -3.19
N ALA A 359 -9.53 21.86 -1.89
CA ALA A 359 -10.35 22.69 -1.02
C ALA A 359 -9.79 24.11 -0.91
N ALA A 360 -8.49 24.26 -0.68
CA ALA A 360 -7.83 25.58 -0.63
C ALA A 360 -8.10 26.38 -1.91
N GLN A 361 -7.90 25.78 -3.09
CA GLN A 361 -8.16 26.41 -4.37
C GLN A 361 -9.63 26.86 -4.53
N LEU A 362 -10.60 26.00 -4.21
CA LEU A 362 -12.03 26.30 -4.38
C LEU A 362 -12.53 27.35 -3.40
N LEU A 363 -11.90 27.48 -2.25
CA LEU A 363 -12.19 28.51 -1.23
C LEU A 363 -11.43 29.81 -1.47
N GLY A 364 -10.60 29.89 -2.52
CA GLY A 364 -9.78 31.06 -2.81
C GLY A 364 -8.66 31.31 -1.82
N LEU A 365 -8.26 30.27 -1.09
CA LEU A 365 -7.18 30.32 -0.10
C LEU A 365 -5.81 30.07 -0.75
N PRO A 366 -4.72 30.57 -0.15
CA PRO A 366 -3.38 30.26 -0.62
C PRO A 366 -3.08 28.74 -0.59
N PRO A 367 -2.30 28.21 -1.55
CA PRO A 367 -1.94 26.80 -1.57
C PRO A 367 -1.19 26.38 -0.30
N VAL A 368 -1.38 25.13 0.10
CA VAL A 368 -0.66 24.51 1.22
C VAL A 368 0.59 23.84 0.66
N ASP A 369 1.65 24.59 0.50
CA ASP A 369 2.91 24.01 0.05
C ASP A 369 3.53 23.13 1.12
N PHE A 370 3.36 21.80 0.97
CA PHE A 370 4.10 20.83 1.77
C PHE A 370 5.55 20.78 1.28
N PRO A 371 6.54 21.21 2.08
CA PRO A 371 7.92 21.28 1.62
C PRO A 371 8.57 19.88 1.62
N GLN A 372 9.71 19.73 0.91
CA GLN A 372 10.43 18.46 0.78
C GLN A 372 10.96 17.90 2.11
N GLU A 373 11.00 18.73 3.15
CA GLU A 373 11.32 18.34 4.52
C GLU A 373 10.24 17.48 5.17
N THR A 374 9.01 17.46 4.63
CA THR A 374 7.91 16.57 5.04
C THR A 374 7.86 15.35 4.13
N ALA A 375 7.34 14.22 4.65
CA ALA A 375 7.21 13.01 3.86
C ALA A 375 6.17 13.17 2.74
N ILE A 376 5.04 13.84 3.01
CA ILE A 376 4.01 14.17 2.01
C ILE A 376 4.58 15.06 0.91
N GLY A 377 5.32 16.12 1.27
CA GLY A 377 5.94 17.04 0.31
C GLY A 377 7.03 16.36 -0.53
N ALA A 378 7.85 15.50 0.08
CA ALA A 378 8.86 14.74 -0.63
C ALA A 378 8.26 13.81 -1.70
N LEU A 379 7.15 13.10 -1.39
CA LEU A 379 6.44 12.29 -2.38
C LEU A 379 5.85 13.16 -3.50
N SER A 380 5.24 14.28 -3.16
CA SER A 380 4.65 15.21 -4.14
C SER A 380 5.71 15.75 -5.12
N LEU A 381 6.89 16.09 -4.64
CA LEU A 381 8.00 16.52 -5.49
C LEU A 381 8.57 15.37 -6.33
N TYR A 382 8.66 14.17 -5.77
CA TYR A 382 9.12 12.99 -6.52
C TYR A 382 8.26 12.72 -7.75
N ILE A 383 6.92 12.73 -7.60
CA ILE A 383 6.00 12.44 -8.71
C ILE A 383 5.86 13.60 -9.72
N SER A 384 6.36 14.80 -9.40
CA SER A 384 6.18 15.99 -10.25
C SER A 384 7.45 16.47 -10.95
N GLY A 385 8.52 15.67 -10.93
CA GLY A 385 9.77 15.97 -11.63
C GLY A 385 11.04 15.91 -10.77
N GLY A 386 10.93 15.55 -9.48
CA GLY A 386 12.07 15.36 -8.58
C GLY A 386 12.83 14.04 -8.79
N SER A 387 12.44 13.22 -9.76
CA SER A 387 13.13 11.95 -10.08
C SER A 387 14.27 12.18 -11.07
N VAL A 388 15.40 11.48 -10.85
CA VAL A 388 16.54 11.46 -11.77
C VAL A 388 16.52 10.11 -12.51
N GLY A 389 16.53 10.13 -13.86
CA GLY A 389 16.45 8.94 -14.70
C GLY A 389 15.03 8.55 -15.06
N ASP A 390 14.82 7.27 -15.43
CA ASP A 390 13.51 6.73 -15.75
C ASP A 390 12.61 6.70 -14.51
N PHE A 391 11.41 7.26 -14.64
CA PHE A 391 10.45 7.30 -13.55
C PHE A 391 9.96 5.91 -13.19
N GLN A 392 10.06 5.56 -11.93
CA GLN A 392 9.56 4.31 -11.37
C GLN A 392 8.69 4.58 -10.15
N PRO A 393 7.62 3.79 -9.92
CA PRO A 393 6.86 3.86 -8.66
C PRO A 393 7.77 3.72 -7.44
N MET A 394 7.51 4.51 -6.38
CA MET A 394 8.39 4.54 -5.20
C MET A 394 7.61 4.62 -3.89
N ASN A 395 8.07 3.82 -2.92
CA ASN A 395 7.66 3.98 -1.52
C ASN A 395 8.38 5.16 -0.88
N ILE A 396 7.72 5.78 0.11
CA ILE A 396 8.37 6.78 0.94
C ILE A 396 9.64 6.23 1.60
N ASN A 397 10.72 6.99 1.52
CA ASN A 397 11.99 6.71 2.18
C ASN A 397 12.70 7.99 2.56
N PHE A 398 13.60 7.93 3.55
CA PHE A 398 14.33 9.11 3.99
C PHE A 398 15.31 9.69 2.95
N GLY A 399 15.57 8.96 1.86
CA GLY A 399 16.46 9.42 0.78
C GLY A 399 15.87 10.53 -0.08
N ILE A 400 14.53 10.62 -0.15
CA ILE A 400 13.84 11.68 -0.90
C ILE A 400 13.44 12.89 -0.02
N ILE A 401 13.52 12.74 1.31
CA ILE A 401 13.27 13.83 2.25
C ILE A 401 14.55 14.66 2.37
N THR A 402 14.43 15.98 2.38
CA THR A 402 15.57 16.91 2.53
C THR A 402 16.46 16.49 3.70
N PRO A 403 17.77 16.30 3.52
CA PRO A 403 18.68 15.92 4.60
C PRO A 403 18.77 17.00 5.68
N LEU A 404 19.32 16.64 6.85
CA LEU A 404 19.68 17.62 7.88
C LEU A 404 20.89 18.44 7.42
N ASP A 405 20.96 19.68 7.84
CA ASP A 405 22.07 20.62 7.59
C ASP A 405 23.32 20.34 8.44
N HIS A 406 23.21 19.40 9.37
CA HIS A 406 24.28 18.98 10.29
C HIS A 406 24.40 17.45 10.34
N ARG A 407 25.55 16.99 10.85
CA ARG A 407 25.85 15.56 10.96
C ARG A 407 25.32 14.98 12.26
N VAL A 408 24.47 13.93 12.14
CA VAL A 408 23.96 13.16 13.28
C VAL A 408 24.59 11.77 13.26
N ARG A 409 25.09 11.31 14.41
CA ARG A 409 25.70 9.99 14.56
C ARG A 409 24.63 8.90 14.73
N GLY A 410 24.68 7.91 13.86
CA GLY A 410 23.77 6.75 13.86
C GLY A 410 22.50 6.98 13.05
N LYS A 411 22.16 6.00 12.20
CA LYS A 411 21.02 6.05 11.28
C LYS A 411 19.69 6.31 12.00
N ARG A 412 19.47 5.65 13.15
CA ARG A 412 18.23 5.78 13.92
C ARG A 412 18.04 7.18 14.46
N ASN A 413 19.10 7.77 15.03
CA ASN A 413 19.06 9.15 15.56
C ASN A 413 18.84 10.16 14.42
N LYS A 414 19.57 10.01 13.31
CA LYS A 414 19.38 10.85 12.12
C LYS A 414 17.92 10.81 11.65
N ASN A 415 17.34 9.64 11.52
CA ASN A 415 15.95 9.50 11.08
C ASN A 415 14.97 10.10 12.09
N ALA A 416 15.21 9.95 13.39
CA ALA A 416 14.38 10.56 14.43
C ALA A 416 14.39 12.11 14.34
N GLU A 417 15.55 12.73 14.08
CA GLU A 417 15.66 14.18 13.92
C GLU A 417 14.97 14.67 12.63
N ILE A 418 15.11 13.95 11.51
CA ILE A 418 14.38 14.28 10.28
C ILE A 418 12.88 14.23 10.54
N SER A 419 12.39 13.20 11.25
CA SER A 419 10.97 13.07 11.59
C SER A 419 10.49 14.19 12.50
N ALA A 420 11.27 14.55 13.52
CA ALA A 420 10.92 15.65 14.43
C ALA A 420 10.81 16.99 13.67
N ARG A 421 11.77 17.29 12.78
CA ARG A 421 11.73 18.48 11.92
C ARG A 421 10.49 18.50 11.02
N SER A 422 10.20 17.38 10.36
CA SER A 422 9.04 17.24 9.50
C SER A 422 7.74 17.55 10.25
N LEU A 423 7.56 16.94 11.41
CA LEU A 423 6.35 17.13 12.23
C LEU A 423 6.21 18.57 12.76
N GLN A 424 7.31 19.22 13.09
CA GLN A 424 7.32 20.63 13.49
C GLN A 424 6.88 21.54 12.32
N ILE A 425 7.37 21.25 11.10
CA ILE A 425 6.95 21.98 9.90
C ILE A 425 5.46 21.79 9.64
N LEU A 426 4.96 20.56 9.75
CA LEU A 426 3.55 20.27 9.56
C LEU A 426 2.66 20.99 10.58
N ASP A 427 3.07 21.04 11.85
CA ASP A 427 2.35 21.80 12.90
C ASP A 427 2.30 23.30 12.55
N GLY A 428 3.36 23.83 11.96
CA GLY A 428 3.36 25.20 11.43
C GLY A 428 2.40 25.39 10.24
N LEU A 429 2.35 24.41 9.32
CA LEU A 429 1.41 24.46 8.19
C LEU A 429 -0.05 24.39 8.65
N LYS A 430 -0.34 23.66 9.70
CA LYS A 430 -1.70 23.56 10.30
C LYS A 430 -2.24 24.89 10.85
N GLN A 431 -1.43 25.94 10.96
CA GLN A 431 -1.91 27.29 11.30
C GLN A 431 -2.59 28.00 10.12
N LYS A 432 -2.51 27.45 8.90
CA LYS A 432 -3.20 28.02 7.74
C LYS A 432 -4.71 27.82 7.86
N GLU A 433 -5.47 28.79 7.36
CA GLU A 433 -6.94 28.86 7.45
C GLU A 433 -7.64 27.58 6.98
N VAL A 434 -7.16 26.96 5.91
CA VAL A 434 -7.74 25.72 5.33
C VAL A 434 -7.83 24.55 6.32
N PHE A 435 -7.08 24.58 7.42
CA PHE A 435 -7.13 23.54 8.46
C PHE A 435 -8.06 23.88 9.64
N HIS A 436 -8.70 25.03 9.62
CA HIS A 436 -9.59 25.54 10.69
C HIS A 436 -11.03 25.72 10.23
N LEU A 437 -11.38 25.17 9.07
CA LEU A 437 -12.72 25.24 8.47
C LEU A 437 -13.67 24.17 8.99
#